data_fbde4e99e2a2ead067b7b5e30f931619
#
_entry.id   fbde4e99e2a2ead067b7b5e30f931619
#
_cell.length_a   1.000
_cell.length_b   1.000
_cell.length_c   1.000
_cell.angle_alpha   90.00
_cell.angle_beta   90.00
_cell.angle_gamma   90.00
#
_symmetry.space_group_name_H-M   'P 1'
#
loop_
_entity.id
_entity.type
_entity.pdbx_description
1 polymer ?
#
loop_
_entity_poly.entity_id
_entity_poly.type
_entity_poly.pdbx_seq_one_letter_code
_entity_poly.pdbx_strand_id
1 'polypeptide(L)'
;KYDPFFEMLLIYEKIIGDYLELKNVEVIFATGLSQKEFETPVIYWRLKNHANFLKKLNLSFLNVFPRMTRDFLIEFRSEEDTNKCYKTLSKIQDEDGKKLFGEIDKKNNSLFVTLSYPEDIKGKTFLGIKKNLLLEEELVFVAIKNGEHVSNGKVFTTLSDLSFEKKEFDITELFFIVDTFFKKLAK
;
A
#
# COMPACT_ATOMS: atom_id res chain seq x y z
N LYS A 1 -6.94 -4.17 -30.84
CA LYS A 1 -6.60 -3.25 -29.72
C LYS A 1 -5.86 -4.09 -28.67
N TYR A 2 -4.64 -3.68 -28.31
CA TYR A 2 -3.86 -4.38 -27.29
C TYR A 2 -4.53 -4.23 -25.92
N ASP A 3 -4.77 -5.37 -25.22
CA ASP A 3 -5.32 -5.41 -23.87
C ASP A 3 -4.31 -6.11 -22.95
N PRO A 4 -3.52 -5.37 -22.18
CA PRO A 4 -2.48 -5.95 -21.32
C PRO A 4 -3.06 -6.80 -20.19
N PHE A 5 -4.31 -6.54 -19.77
CA PHE A 5 -4.96 -7.34 -18.75
C PHE A 5 -5.32 -8.73 -19.28
N PHE A 6 -5.86 -8.80 -20.51
CA PHE A 6 -6.17 -10.05 -21.17
C PHE A 6 -4.89 -10.89 -21.42
N GLU A 7 -3.81 -10.27 -21.88
CA GLU A 7 -2.52 -10.94 -22.05
C GLU A 7 -2.01 -11.56 -20.74
N MET A 8 -2.16 -10.83 -19.64
CA MET A 8 -1.78 -11.35 -18.31
C MET A 8 -2.62 -12.57 -17.93
N LEU A 9 -3.94 -12.56 -18.19
CA LEU A 9 -4.82 -13.70 -17.92
C LEU A 9 -4.41 -14.94 -18.73
N LEU A 10 -4.05 -14.79 -20.00
CA LEU A 10 -3.57 -15.89 -20.84
C LEU A 10 -2.25 -16.50 -20.29
N ILE A 11 -1.37 -15.68 -19.72
CA ILE A 11 -0.16 -16.18 -19.07
C ILE A 11 -0.51 -17.01 -17.83
N TYR A 12 -1.42 -16.53 -16.98
CA TYR A 12 -1.90 -17.30 -15.82
C TYR A 12 -2.59 -18.60 -16.23
N GLU A 13 -3.45 -18.56 -17.23
CA GLU A 13 -4.13 -19.75 -17.77
C GLU A 13 -3.09 -20.80 -18.20
N LYS A 14 -2.07 -20.37 -18.95
CA LYS A 14 -0.99 -21.26 -19.35
C LYS A 14 -0.23 -21.85 -18.16
N ILE A 15 0.18 -21.03 -17.21
CA ILE A 15 0.91 -21.50 -16.01
C ILE A 15 0.07 -22.53 -15.24
N ILE A 16 -1.20 -22.24 -15.02
CA ILE A 16 -2.11 -23.15 -14.32
C ILE A 16 -2.29 -24.45 -15.10
N GLY A 17 -2.49 -24.35 -16.41
CA GLY A 17 -2.60 -25.53 -17.30
C GLY A 17 -1.36 -26.41 -17.23
N ASP A 18 -0.17 -25.82 -17.34
CA ASP A 18 1.10 -26.55 -17.28
C ASP A 18 1.23 -27.34 -15.95
N TYR A 19 0.78 -26.79 -14.82
CA TYR A 19 0.77 -27.50 -13.52
C TYR A 19 -0.28 -28.61 -13.46
N LEU A 20 -1.48 -28.39 -14.02
CA LEU A 20 -2.56 -29.38 -14.01
C LEU A 20 -2.25 -30.60 -14.91
N GLU A 21 -1.38 -30.47 -15.91
CA GLU A 21 -0.94 -31.57 -16.78
C GLU A 21 0.15 -32.47 -16.15
N LEU A 22 0.76 -32.04 -15.02
CA LEU A 22 1.78 -32.83 -14.33
C LEU A 22 1.16 -34.12 -13.75
N LYS A 23 1.86 -35.23 -13.98
CA LYS A 23 1.45 -36.53 -13.41
C LYS A 23 1.96 -36.66 -11.96
N ASN A 24 1.15 -37.27 -11.12
CA ASN A 24 1.49 -37.53 -9.71
C ASN A 24 1.76 -36.24 -8.90
N VAL A 25 1.07 -35.17 -9.27
CA VAL A 25 1.12 -33.88 -8.58
C VAL A 25 -0.29 -33.47 -8.21
N GLU A 26 -0.46 -33.08 -6.97
CA GLU A 26 -1.66 -32.40 -6.51
C GLU A 26 -1.41 -30.89 -6.50
N VAL A 27 -2.42 -30.14 -6.88
CA VAL A 27 -2.30 -28.69 -7.06
C VAL A 27 -3.25 -27.97 -6.11
N ILE A 28 -2.73 -27.01 -5.39
CA ILE A 28 -3.53 -26.06 -4.58
C ILE A 28 -3.18 -24.65 -5.03
N PHE A 29 -4.16 -23.94 -5.57
CA PHE A 29 -4.08 -22.50 -5.79
C PHE A 29 -4.83 -21.80 -4.67
N ALA A 30 -4.14 -20.93 -3.95
CA ALA A 30 -4.74 -20.15 -2.88
C ALA A 30 -4.35 -18.67 -3.00
N THR A 31 -5.32 -17.77 -2.86
CA THR A 31 -5.08 -16.35 -2.69
C THR A 31 -5.42 -15.96 -1.26
N GLY A 32 -4.53 -15.26 -0.56
CA GLY A 32 -4.79 -14.81 0.81
C GLY A 32 -5.79 -13.66 0.89
N LEU A 33 -6.07 -13.02 -0.24
CA LEU A 33 -6.98 -11.89 -0.36
C LEU A 33 -7.52 -11.78 -1.79
N SER A 34 -8.56 -10.99 -1.97
CA SER A 34 -9.05 -10.54 -3.27
C SER A 34 -9.14 -9.02 -3.31
N GLN A 35 -9.59 -8.47 -4.43
CA GLN A 35 -9.80 -7.04 -4.61
C GLN A 35 -11.24 -6.74 -4.97
N LYS A 36 -11.73 -5.62 -4.50
CA LYS A 36 -12.98 -5.03 -4.97
C LYS A 36 -12.73 -3.59 -5.43
N GLU A 37 -13.66 -3.07 -6.19
CA GLU A 37 -13.65 -1.66 -6.60
C GLU A 37 -13.71 -0.75 -5.38
N PHE A 38 -12.97 0.36 -5.45
CA PHE A 38 -12.99 1.40 -4.44
C PHE A 38 -13.98 2.47 -4.87
N GLU A 39 -15.02 2.73 -4.07
CA GLU A 39 -16.16 3.58 -4.43
C GLU A 39 -15.73 5.00 -4.81
N THR A 40 -14.76 5.56 -4.09
CA THR A 40 -14.25 6.91 -4.33
C THR A 40 -12.76 6.86 -4.61
N PRO A 41 -12.32 7.01 -5.88
CA PRO A 41 -10.90 6.99 -6.22
C PRO A 41 -10.09 8.00 -5.41
N VAL A 42 -8.93 7.57 -4.90
CA VAL A 42 -8.01 8.38 -4.12
C VAL A 42 -6.74 8.63 -4.92
N ILE A 43 -6.40 9.90 -5.11
CA ILE A 43 -5.17 10.27 -5.79
C ILE A 43 -4.00 10.13 -4.83
N TYR A 44 -2.93 9.47 -5.29
CA TYR A 44 -1.69 9.35 -4.55
C TYR A 44 -0.68 10.35 -5.05
N TRP A 45 -0.25 11.20 -4.14
CA TRP A 45 0.79 12.20 -4.34
C TRP A 45 2.06 11.81 -3.61
N ARG A 46 3.20 12.27 -4.11
CA ARG A 46 4.50 12.11 -3.48
C ARG A 46 5.28 13.42 -3.56
N LEU A 47 6.09 13.72 -2.56
CA LEU A 47 7.05 14.81 -2.64
C LEU A 47 8.11 14.50 -3.70
N LYS A 48 8.37 15.44 -4.62
CA LYS A 48 9.45 15.34 -5.61
C LYS A 48 10.81 15.28 -4.92
N ASN A 49 11.00 16.11 -3.90
CA ASN A 49 12.23 16.16 -3.12
C ASN A 49 11.89 16.45 -1.66
N HIS A 50 11.92 15.41 -0.84
CA HIS A 50 11.55 15.48 0.59
C HIS A 50 12.44 16.43 1.38
N ALA A 51 13.78 16.36 1.18
CA ALA A 51 14.72 17.21 1.91
C ALA A 51 14.55 18.69 1.55
N ASN A 52 14.35 18.99 0.27
CA ASN A 52 14.14 20.36 -0.19
C ASN A 52 12.81 20.93 0.33
N PHE A 53 11.75 20.15 0.33
CA PHE A 53 10.46 20.54 0.88
C PHE A 53 10.56 20.91 2.37
N LEU A 54 11.21 20.07 3.19
CA LEU A 54 11.42 20.33 4.61
C LEU A 54 12.26 21.60 4.83
N LYS A 55 13.31 21.83 4.03
CA LYS A 55 14.11 23.06 4.07
C LYS A 55 13.29 24.31 3.73
N LYS A 56 12.42 24.24 2.73
CA LYS A 56 11.51 25.36 2.37
C LYS A 56 10.55 25.71 3.52
N LEU A 57 10.20 24.74 4.36
CA LEU A 57 9.41 24.96 5.57
C LEU A 57 10.25 25.42 6.78
N ASN A 58 11.57 25.64 6.62
CA ASN A 58 12.53 25.99 7.68
C ASN A 58 12.56 24.94 8.82
N LEU A 59 12.52 23.67 8.44
CA LEU A 59 12.60 22.55 9.38
C LEU A 59 14.01 21.97 9.37
N SER A 60 14.59 21.82 10.57
CA SER A 60 15.85 21.12 10.78
C SER A 60 15.60 19.63 10.86
N PHE A 61 16.45 18.81 10.24
CA PHE A 61 16.41 17.35 10.31
C PHE A 61 17.82 16.79 10.14
N LEU A 62 18.05 15.57 10.58
CA LEU A 62 19.30 14.85 10.39
C LEU A 62 19.30 14.12 9.05
N ASN A 63 18.32 13.25 8.85
CA ASN A 63 18.13 12.47 7.63
C ASN A 63 16.66 12.44 7.22
N VAL A 64 16.41 12.22 5.92
CA VAL A 64 15.08 11.92 5.41
C VAL A 64 15.19 10.75 4.44
N PHE A 65 14.34 9.73 4.64
CA PHE A 65 14.33 8.50 3.88
C PHE A 65 12.98 8.32 3.19
N PRO A 66 12.86 8.65 1.89
CA PRO A 66 11.68 8.33 1.11
C PRO A 66 11.43 6.82 1.12
N ARG A 67 10.16 6.42 1.20
CA ARG A 67 9.73 5.03 1.09
C ARG A 67 9.12 4.77 -0.30
N MET A 68 8.50 3.63 -0.47
CA MET A 68 8.09 3.09 -1.76
C MET A 68 7.13 4.02 -2.54
N THR A 69 6.13 4.59 -1.88
CA THR A 69 5.13 5.43 -2.57
C THR A 69 5.09 6.85 -2.02
N ARG A 70 4.32 7.10 -0.98
CA ARG A 70 3.98 8.42 -0.43
C ARG A 70 4.49 8.62 0.99
N ASP A 71 5.11 7.60 1.56
CA ASP A 71 5.58 7.60 2.92
C ASP A 71 7.07 7.97 2.98
N PHE A 72 7.48 8.56 4.10
CA PHE A 72 8.89 8.86 4.37
C PHE A 72 9.16 8.92 5.87
N LEU A 73 10.39 8.55 6.23
CA LEU A 73 10.90 8.65 7.59
C LEU A 73 11.80 9.87 7.70
N ILE A 74 11.64 10.65 8.77
CA ILE A 74 12.52 11.78 9.11
C ILE A 74 13.19 11.48 10.45
N GLU A 75 14.49 11.67 10.52
CA GLU A 75 15.27 11.58 11.75
C GLU A 75 15.76 12.95 12.18
N PHE A 76 15.79 13.21 13.48
CA PHE A 76 16.17 14.49 14.09
C PHE A 76 17.28 14.31 15.11
N ARG A 77 17.99 15.40 15.40
CA ARG A 77 19.02 15.45 16.45
C ARG A 77 18.40 15.65 17.83
N SER A 78 17.24 16.31 17.90
CA SER A 78 16.59 16.67 19.15
C SER A 78 15.10 16.41 19.13
N GLU A 79 14.53 16.23 20.31
CA GLU A 79 13.08 16.14 20.46
C GLU A 79 12.38 17.47 20.12
N GLU A 80 13.04 18.61 20.34
CA GLU A 80 12.52 19.91 19.98
C GLU A 80 12.29 20.05 18.48
N ASP A 81 13.29 19.66 17.65
CA ASP A 81 13.16 19.66 16.20
C ASP A 81 12.07 18.69 15.74
N THR A 82 11.98 17.50 16.37
CA THR A 82 10.93 16.51 16.10
C THR A 82 9.55 17.10 16.34
N ASN A 83 9.36 17.75 17.51
CA ASN A 83 8.08 18.36 17.87
C ASN A 83 7.72 19.55 16.96
N LYS A 84 8.71 20.36 16.58
CA LYS A 84 8.51 21.47 15.64
C LYS A 84 8.06 20.96 14.28
N CYS A 85 8.73 19.92 13.76
CA CYS A 85 8.38 19.31 12.48
C CYS A 85 6.98 18.69 12.52
N TYR A 86 6.68 17.90 13.55
CA TYR A 86 5.35 17.32 13.76
C TYR A 86 4.25 18.39 13.73
N LYS A 87 4.40 19.44 14.54
CA LYS A 87 3.42 20.54 14.63
C LYS A 87 3.25 21.28 13.29
N THR A 88 4.34 21.42 12.53
CA THR A 88 4.30 22.12 11.23
C THR A 88 3.58 21.27 10.20
N LEU A 89 3.98 20.00 10.03
CA LEU A 89 3.37 19.12 9.02
C LEU A 89 1.90 18.84 9.32
N SER A 90 1.52 18.65 10.59
CA SER A 90 0.14 18.39 11.02
C SER A 90 -0.83 19.54 10.75
N LYS A 91 -0.33 20.76 10.50
CA LYS A 91 -1.15 21.95 10.22
C LYS A 91 -1.36 22.22 8.74
N ILE A 92 -0.66 21.51 7.86
CA ILE A 92 -0.80 21.73 6.43
C ILE A 92 -2.10 21.09 5.96
N GLN A 93 -3.03 21.92 5.52
CA GLN A 93 -4.37 21.51 5.07
C GLN A 93 -4.88 22.47 4.00
N ASP A 94 -5.84 22.03 3.20
CA ASP A 94 -6.53 22.91 2.27
C ASP A 94 -7.56 23.83 2.95
N GLU A 95 -8.28 24.61 2.17
CA GLU A 95 -9.30 25.54 2.65
C GLU A 95 -10.49 24.83 3.31
N ASP A 96 -10.75 23.56 2.92
CA ASP A 96 -11.80 22.73 3.49
C ASP A 96 -11.36 21.98 4.77
N GLY A 97 -10.11 22.21 5.21
CA GLY A 97 -9.52 21.56 6.39
C GLY A 97 -8.98 20.15 6.12
N LYS A 98 -8.91 19.71 4.89
CA LYS A 98 -8.40 18.41 4.50
C LYS A 98 -6.86 18.41 4.54
N LYS A 99 -6.30 17.56 5.38
CA LYS A 99 -4.85 17.53 5.65
C LYS A 99 -4.04 17.01 4.48
N LEU A 100 -2.87 17.63 4.24
CA LEU A 100 -1.89 17.15 3.27
C LEU A 100 -1.22 15.86 3.76
N PHE A 101 -0.82 15.83 5.02
CA PHE A 101 -0.25 14.67 5.69
C PHE A 101 -1.28 14.11 6.66
N GLY A 102 -1.53 12.81 6.58
CA GLY A 102 -2.47 12.10 7.43
C GLY A 102 -1.90 11.82 8.81
N GLU A 103 -1.90 10.57 9.18
CA GLU A 103 -1.28 10.14 10.43
C GLU A 103 0.24 10.35 10.36
N ILE A 104 0.78 10.92 11.42
CA ILE A 104 2.23 11.13 11.60
C ILE A 104 2.64 10.41 12.87
N ASP A 105 3.28 9.26 12.71
CA ASP A 105 3.78 8.49 13.83
C ASP A 105 5.07 9.09 14.38
N LYS A 106 5.06 9.42 15.68
CA LYS A 106 6.23 9.90 16.38
C LYS A 106 6.84 8.79 17.24
N LYS A 107 8.11 8.48 17.00
CA LYS A 107 8.86 7.54 17.82
C LYS A 107 10.25 8.09 18.12
N ASN A 108 10.51 8.39 19.40
CA ASN A 108 11.77 9.04 19.81
C ASN A 108 12.01 10.33 18.99
N ASN A 109 13.21 10.46 18.42
CA ASN A 109 13.60 11.56 17.55
C ASN A 109 13.36 11.26 16.07
N SER A 110 12.24 10.60 15.74
CA SER A 110 11.87 10.32 14.37
C SER A 110 10.37 10.50 14.12
N LEU A 111 10.02 10.82 12.89
CA LEU A 111 8.63 10.88 12.40
C LEU A 111 8.50 9.99 11.18
N PHE A 112 7.51 9.11 11.18
CA PHE A 112 7.03 8.44 9.98
C PHE A 112 5.80 9.18 9.46
N VAL A 113 5.89 9.67 8.24
CA VAL A 113 4.92 10.60 7.66
C VAL A 113 4.33 10.01 6.39
N THR A 114 3.00 10.03 6.29
CA THR A 114 2.27 9.64 5.08
C THR A 114 1.63 10.86 4.43
N LEU A 115 1.93 11.10 3.15
CA LEU A 115 1.20 12.08 2.35
C LEU A 115 -0.12 11.46 1.91
N SER A 116 -1.22 11.87 2.52
CA SER A 116 -2.53 11.21 2.38
C SER A 116 -3.60 12.06 1.69
N TYR A 117 -3.25 13.26 1.21
CA TYR A 117 -4.21 14.13 0.50
C TYR A 117 -4.81 13.40 -0.71
N PRO A 118 -6.16 13.23 -0.76
CA PRO A 118 -6.77 12.27 -1.67
C PRO A 118 -7.22 12.86 -3.01
N GLU A 119 -7.21 14.20 -3.14
CA GLU A 119 -7.80 14.91 -4.28
C GLU A 119 -6.74 15.54 -5.19
N ASP A 120 -7.20 16.13 -6.30
CA ASP A 120 -6.33 16.96 -7.15
C ASP A 120 -5.87 18.19 -6.36
N ILE A 121 -4.59 18.50 -6.50
CA ILE A 121 -3.95 19.67 -5.86
C ILE A 121 -4.00 20.92 -6.74
N LYS A 122 -4.34 20.77 -8.01
CA LYS A 122 -4.32 21.87 -8.97
C LYS A 122 -5.28 22.99 -8.59
N GLY A 123 -4.75 24.19 -8.49
CA GLY A 123 -5.52 25.39 -8.11
C GLY A 123 -6.00 25.41 -6.66
N LYS A 124 -5.57 24.46 -5.81
CA LYS A 124 -5.91 24.43 -4.40
C LYS A 124 -4.96 25.31 -3.57
N THR A 125 -5.53 26.04 -2.62
CA THR A 125 -4.77 26.80 -1.62
C THR A 125 -4.57 25.95 -0.37
N PHE A 126 -3.35 25.95 0.16
CA PHE A 126 -3.03 25.22 1.37
C PHE A 126 -2.61 26.19 2.50
N LEU A 127 -3.21 25.99 3.67
CA LEU A 127 -2.86 26.66 4.91
C LEU A 127 -1.69 25.93 5.60
N GLY A 128 -0.98 26.64 6.49
CA GLY A 128 0.14 26.05 7.25
C GLY A 128 1.49 26.05 6.50
N ILE A 129 1.52 26.53 5.26
CA ILE A 129 2.73 26.73 4.46
C ILE A 129 2.90 28.20 4.09
N LYS A 130 4.10 28.55 3.61
CA LYS A 130 4.37 29.92 3.12
C LYS A 130 3.55 30.17 1.83
N LYS A 131 3.01 31.38 1.67
CA LYS A 131 2.20 31.75 0.49
C LYS A 131 2.88 31.53 -0.87
N ASN A 132 4.22 31.58 -0.90
CA ASN A 132 5.01 31.37 -2.12
C ASN A 132 5.45 29.91 -2.34
N LEU A 133 5.00 28.98 -1.52
CA LEU A 133 5.26 27.56 -1.71
C LEU A 133 4.09 26.91 -2.41
N LEU A 134 4.23 26.69 -3.72
CA LEU A 134 3.22 26.07 -4.56
C LEU A 134 3.35 24.55 -4.48
N LEU A 135 2.36 23.86 -3.93
CA LEU A 135 2.41 22.39 -3.79
C LEU A 135 2.42 21.67 -5.13
N GLU A 136 1.85 22.23 -6.19
CA GLU A 136 1.94 21.69 -7.55
C GLU A 136 3.40 21.56 -8.04
N GLU A 137 4.30 22.41 -7.55
CA GLU A 137 5.72 22.33 -7.87
C GLU A 137 6.46 21.29 -7.01
N GLU A 138 5.96 21.02 -5.79
CA GLU A 138 6.59 20.15 -4.82
C GLU A 138 6.11 18.69 -4.92
N LEU A 139 4.93 18.46 -5.48
CA LEU A 139 4.31 17.14 -5.55
C LEU A 139 4.38 16.55 -6.95
N VAL A 140 4.35 15.23 -7.02
CA VAL A 140 4.23 14.46 -8.25
C VAL A 140 3.12 13.43 -8.07
N PHE A 141 2.32 13.26 -9.11
CA PHE A 141 1.33 12.19 -9.20
C PHE A 141 2.02 10.83 -9.21
N VAL A 142 1.51 9.89 -8.42
CA VAL A 142 2.01 8.52 -8.35
C VAL A 142 1.03 7.55 -8.97
N ALA A 143 -0.22 7.53 -8.47
CA ALA A 143 -1.24 6.57 -8.87
C ALA A 143 -2.63 7.05 -8.43
N ILE A 144 -3.65 6.36 -8.93
CA ILE A 144 -5.01 6.43 -8.40
C ILE A 144 -5.32 5.10 -7.72
N LYS A 145 -5.70 5.15 -6.45
CA LYS A 145 -6.27 3.99 -5.76
C LYS A 145 -7.73 3.86 -6.20
N ASN A 146 -8.00 2.89 -7.05
CA ASN A 146 -9.34 2.56 -7.54
C ASN A 146 -9.82 1.17 -7.10
N GLY A 147 -9.00 0.46 -6.31
CA GLY A 147 -9.32 -0.83 -5.75
C GLY A 147 -8.86 -0.94 -4.30
N GLU A 148 -9.49 -1.83 -3.55
CA GLU A 148 -9.08 -2.17 -2.19
C GLU A 148 -9.01 -3.68 -1.99
N HIS A 149 -8.09 -4.10 -1.14
CA HIS A 149 -7.99 -5.50 -0.74
C HIS A 149 -9.11 -5.84 0.23
N VAL A 150 -9.73 -7.00 -0.01
CA VAL A 150 -10.67 -7.62 0.92
C VAL A 150 -10.05 -8.90 1.45
N SER A 151 -10.35 -9.23 2.72
CA SER A 151 -9.74 -10.35 3.44
C SER A 151 -10.11 -11.73 2.89
N ASN A 152 -11.13 -11.82 2.05
CA ASN A 152 -11.57 -13.10 1.50
C ASN A 152 -10.76 -13.47 0.27
N GLY A 153 -9.97 -14.52 0.37
CA GLY A 153 -9.28 -15.15 -0.75
C GLY A 153 -10.13 -16.21 -1.44
N LYS A 154 -9.50 -16.91 -2.38
CA LYS A 154 -10.09 -18.05 -3.11
C LYS A 154 -9.13 -19.22 -3.05
N VAL A 155 -9.65 -20.42 -2.99
CA VAL A 155 -8.89 -21.66 -3.09
C VAL A 155 -9.48 -22.52 -4.19
N PHE A 156 -8.61 -23.08 -5.02
CA PHE A 156 -8.86 -24.15 -5.95
C PHE A 156 -7.90 -25.30 -5.67
N THR A 157 -8.38 -26.54 -5.72
CA THR A 157 -7.51 -27.71 -5.48
C THR A 157 -7.95 -28.91 -6.32
N THR A 158 -6.98 -29.75 -6.70
CA THR A 158 -7.19 -31.07 -7.32
C THR A 158 -7.28 -32.18 -6.27
N LEU A 159 -6.99 -31.90 -5.00
CA LEU A 159 -7.05 -32.88 -3.92
C LEU A 159 -8.49 -33.37 -3.72
N SER A 160 -8.76 -34.62 -4.13
CA SER A 160 -10.09 -35.24 -4.04
C SER A 160 -10.51 -35.59 -2.60
N ASP A 161 -9.51 -35.86 -1.73
CA ASP A 161 -9.74 -36.28 -0.35
C ASP A 161 -9.93 -35.12 0.65
N LEU A 162 -9.72 -33.90 0.16
CA LEU A 162 -10.03 -32.70 0.93
C LEU A 162 -11.48 -32.33 0.68
N SER A 163 -12.38 -33.01 1.36
CA SER A 163 -13.71 -32.45 1.56
C SER A 163 -13.52 -31.16 2.36
N PHE A 164 -13.45 -30.02 1.67
CA PHE A 164 -13.72 -28.74 2.31
C PHE A 164 -15.19 -28.78 2.75
N GLU A 165 -15.45 -29.41 3.88
CA GLU A 165 -16.80 -29.46 4.47
C GLU A 165 -17.31 -28.05 4.76
N LYS A 166 -16.37 -27.12 4.94
CA LYS A 166 -16.64 -25.70 5.08
C LYS A 166 -16.43 -24.98 3.77
N LYS A 167 -17.39 -24.19 3.37
CA LYS A 167 -17.26 -23.26 2.22
C LYS A 167 -16.25 -22.14 2.46
N GLU A 168 -15.90 -21.88 3.72
CA GLU A 168 -14.96 -20.84 4.17
C GLU A 168 -14.12 -21.40 5.32
N PHE A 169 -12.83 -21.08 5.32
CA PHE A 169 -11.88 -21.43 6.36
C PHE A 169 -10.82 -20.33 6.54
N ASP A 170 -10.17 -20.30 7.69
CA ASP A 170 -9.08 -19.37 7.93
C ASP A 170 -7.84 -19.76 7.12
N ILE A 171 -7.09 -18.78 6.62
CA ILE A 171 -5.88 -19.03 5.81
C ILE A 171 -4.85 -19.88 6.57
N THR A 172 -4.82 -19.80 7.89
CA THR A 172 -3.94 -20.63 8.72
C THR A 172 -4.28 -22.12 8.67
N GLU A 173 -5.54 -22.48 8.36
CA GLU A 173 -5.97 -23.86 8.18
C GLU A 173 -5.32 -24.51 6.94
N LEU A 174 -4.91 -23.70 5.95
CA LEU A 174 -4.25 -24.22 4.75
C LEU A 174 -2.95 -24.98 5.09
N PHE A 175 -2.20 -24.53 6.09
CA PHE A 175 -1.03 -25.25 6.59
C PHE A 175 -1.39 -26.67 7.07
N PHE A 176 -2.43 -26.79 7.87
CA PHE A 176 -2.87 -28.09 8.40
C PHE A 176 -3.40 -29.02 7.31
N ILE A 177 -4.02 -28.48 6.29
CA ILE A 177 -4.49 -29.22 5.11
C ILE A 177 -3.30 -29.85 4.40
N VAL A 178 -2.27 -29.07 4.10
CA VAL A 178 -1.05 -29.52 3.42
C VAL A 178 -0.30 -30.53 4.30
N ASP A 179 -0.12 -30.26 5.58
CA ASP A 179 0.53 -31.15 6.55
C ASP A 179 -0.17 -32.51 6.67
N THR A 180 -1.52 -32.49 6.72
CA THR A 180 -2.33 -33.71 6.76
C THR A 180 -2.19 -34.56 5.51
N PHE A 181 -2.13 -33.91 4.34
CA PHE A 181 -1.89 -34.61 3.06
C PHE A 181 -0.54 -35.35 3.08
N PHE A 182 0.54 -34.70 3.46
CA PHE A 182 1.86 -35.33 3.51
C PHE A 182 1.94 -36.44 4.57
N LYS A 183 1.27 -36.29 5.71
CA LYS A 183 1.19 -37.34 6.75
C LYS A 183 0.44 -38.59 6.28
N LYS A 184 -0.53 -38.43 5.37
CA LYS A 184 -1.22 -39.59 4.76
C LYS A 184 -0.35 -40.32 3.75
N LEU A 185 0.49 -39.62 2.99
CA LEU A 185 1.42 -40.19 2.03
C LEU A 185 2.60 -40.96 2.69
N ALA A 186 2.94 -40.59 3.92
CA ALA A 186 4.05 -41.20 4.64
C ALA A 186 3.67 -42.51 5.40
N LYS A 187 2.41 -42.92 5.33
CA LYS A 187 1.90 -44.19 5.87
C LYS A 187 1.73 -45.23 4.79
#